data_9136b04043bbb674c0db77c37fe845d3
#
_entry.id   9136b04043bbb674c0db77c37fe845d3
#
_cell.length_a   1.000
_cell.length_b   1.000
_cell.length_c   1.000
_cell.angle_alpha   90.00
_cell.angle_beta   90.00
_cell.angle_gamma   90.00
#
_symmetry.space_group_name_H-M   'P 1'
#
loop_
_entity.id
_entity.type
_entity.pdbx_description
1 polymer ?
#
loop_
_entity_poly.entity_id
_entity_poly.type
_entity_poly.pdbx_seq_one_letter_code
_entity_poly.pdbx_strand_id
1 'polypeptide(L)'
;MNRFIVFMYLGTFTIACQTNPYLSLEKKELSSGVIYDSLFLGVKFGMTSKEFYSHCWDLNKKKLVSQGPSNNSVRYLIPTESNGQNIEMLFYPVFNKDTVYEVNSTFSYTAWAPWNKETSAEYLMKEIEGLLSGWYRTEFYEIQGPKNRSNLFATVNGNRRISLTKVSEREVRARFTNLLIEKKLKDD
;
A
#
# COMPACT_ATOMS: atom_id res chain seq x y z
N MET A 1 38.47 -1.35 -63.29
CA MET A 1 38.79 -2.12 -62.08
C MET A 1 38.09 -1.40 -60.89
N ASN A 2 36.79 -1.74 -60.66
CA ASN A 2 35.96 -1.10 -59.63
C ASN A 2 36.03 -1.88 -58.32
N ARG A 3 36.60 -1.27 -57.26
CA ARG A 3 36.60 -1.81 -55.91
C ARG A 3 35.32 -1.33 -55.22
N PHE A 4 34.32 -2.22 -55.02
CA PHE A 4 33.20 -2.03 -54.16
C PHE A 4 33.63 -2.18 -52.68
N ILE A 5 33.58 -1.10 -51.91
CA ILE A 5 33.74 -1.13 -50.46
C ILE A 5 32.35 -1.32 -49.83
N VAL A 6 32.10 -2.53 -49.29
CA VAL A 6 30.88 -2.85 -48.49
C VAL A 6 31.11 -2.36 -47.08
N PHE A 7 30.41 -1.29 -46.67
CA PHE A 7 30.35 -0.85 -45.32
C PHE A 7 29.34 -1.74 -44.54
N MET A 8 29.88 -2.62 -43.72
CA MET A 8 29.09 -3.47 -42.82
C MET A 8 28.72 -2.63 -41.58
N TYR A 9 27.47 -2.14 -41.53
CA TYR A 9 26.93 -1.48 -40.35
C TYR A 9 26.67 -2.52 -39.22
N LEU A 10 27.55 -2.53 -38.25
CA LEU A 10 27.36 -3.31 -37.03
C LEU A 10 26.38 -2.56 -36.12
N GLY A 11 25.09 -2.91 -36.24
CA GLY A 11 24.04 -2.39 -35.36
C GLY A 11 24.21 -2.92 -33.95
N THR A 12 24.69 -2.09 -33.03
CA THR A 12 24.71 -2.41 -31.60
C THR A 12 23.27 -2.37 -31.07
N PHE A 13 22.66 -3.54 -30.91
CA PHE A 13 21.42 -3.70 -30.15
C PHE A 13 21.74 -3.43 -28.68
N THR A 14 21.43 -2.23 -28.21
CA THR A 14 21.38 -1.94 -26.76
C THR A 14 20.15 -2.62 -26.19
N ILE A 15 20.32 -3.74 -25.51
CA ILE A 15 19.28 -4.36 -24.69
C ILE A 15 19.06 -3.39 -23.52
N ALA A 16 18.07 -2.52 -23.65
CA ALA A 16 17.59 -1.72 -22.53
C ALA A 16 16.96 -2.68 -21.51
N CYS A 17 17.70 -2.99 -20.46
CA CYS A 17 17.19 -3.72 -19.31
C CYS A 17 16.09 -2.83 -18.70
N GLN A 18 14.81 -3.14 -18.96
CA GLN A 18 13.68 -2.45 -18.31
C GLN A 18 13.69 -2.83 -16.83
N THR A 19 14.40 -2.04 -16.04
CA THR A 19 14.34 -2.15 -14.58
C THR A 19 12.93 -1.79 -14.14
N ASN A 20 12.28 -2.67 -13.39
CA ASN A 20 10.96 -2.41 -12.83
C ASN A 20 11.03 -1.13 -11.98
N PRO A 21 10.23 -0.08 -12.30
CA PRO A 21 10.30 1.22 -11.62
C PRO A 21 10.13 1.10 -10.09
N TYR A 22 9.27 0.19 -9.65
CA TYR A 22 9.06 -0.07 -8.22
C TYR A 22 10.34 -0.61 -7.55
N LEU A 23 11.05 -1.57 -8.15
CA LEU A 23 12.27 -2.13 -7.58
C LEU A 23 13.39 -1.08 -7.48
N SER A 24 13.46 -0.19 -8.46
CA SER A 24 14.39 0.94 -8.44
C SER A 24 14.06 1.91 -7.31
N LEU A 25 12.76 2.22 -7.12
CA LEU A 25 12.27 3.04 -6.01
C LEU A 25 12.61 2.40 -4.66
N GLU A 26 12.26 1.11 -4.47
CA GLU A 26 12.52 0.40 -3.22
C GLU A 26 14.00 0.42 -2.86
N LYS A 27 14.88 0.14 -3.83
CA LYS A 27 16.34 0.18 -3.63
C LYS A 27 16.80 1.58 -3.23
N LYS A 28 16.35 2.62 -3.93
CA LYS A 28 16.67 4.01 -3.66
C LYS A 28 16.23 4.43 -2.24
N GLU A 29 14.98 4.17 -1.90
CA GLU A 29 14.41 4.56 -0.62
C GLU A 29 15.11 3.84 0.56
N LEU A 30 15.34 2.55 0.46
CA LEU A 30 16.06 1.80 1.50
C LEU A 30 17.53 2.25 1.63
N SER A 31 18.19 2.61 0.52
CA SER A 31 19.57 3.10 0.56
C SER A 31 19.69 4.52 1.11
N SER A 32 18.60 5.28 1.17
CA SER A 32 18.59 6.62 1.76
C SER A 32 18.81 6.62 3.27
N GLY A 33 18.53 5.49 3.94
CA GLY A 33 18.59 5.37 5.40
C GLY A 33 17.48 6.14 6.14
N VAL A 34 16.54 6.77 5.43
CA VAL A 34 15.44 7.51 6.06
C VAL A 34 14.45 6.53 6.68
N ILE A 35 14.04 6.81 7.92
CA ILE A 35 13.10 5.99 8.68
C ILE A 35 11.79 6.75 8.88
N TYR A 36 10.69 6.14 8.43
CA TYR A 36 9.33 6.60 8.68
C TYR A 36 8.59 5.55 9.51
N ASP A 37 8.30 5.88 10.75
CA ASP A 37 7.52 5.04 11.66
C ASP A 37 6.03 5.38 11.66
N SER A 38 5.69 6.62 11.36
CA SER A 38 4.33 7.16 11.41
C SER A 38 3.44 6.57 10.30
N LEU A 39 2.25 6.13 10.68
CA LEU A 39 1.23 5.63 9.75
C LEU A 39 0.04 6.60 9.72
N PHE A 40 -1.12 6.19 10.16
CA PHE A 40 -2.34 6.98 10.20
C PHE A 40 -2.92 7.02 11.61
N LEU A 41 -3.73 8.02 11.93
CA LEU A 41 -4.39 8.18 13.25
C LEU A 41 -3.42 8.09 14.45
N GLY A 42 -2.14 8.39 14.28
CA GLY A 42 -1.12 8.26 15.32
C GLY A 42 -0.60 6.83 15.55
N VAL A 43 -1.06 5.84 14.80
CA VAL A 43 -0.47 4.50 14.78
C VAL A 43 0.94 4.57 14.18
N LYS A 44 1.88 3.79 14.72
CA LYS A 44 3.29 3.79 14.30
C LYS A 44 3.86 2.39 14.26
N PHE A 45 4.85 2.18 13.40
CA PHE A 45 5.74 1.03 13.55
C PHE A 45 6.51 1.11 14.86
N GLY A 46 6.80 -0.04 15.44
CA GLY A 46 7.52 -0.16 16.71
C GLY A 46 6.66 0.02 17.96
N MET A 47 5.39 0.41 17.86
CA MET A 47 4.48 0.36 19.01
C MET A 47 4.39 -1.06 19.54
N THR A 48 4.46 -1.23 20.87
CA THR A 48 4.12 -2.50 21.52
C THR A 48 2.61 -2.77 21.40
N SER A 49 2.21 -4.03 21.61
CA SER A 49 0.78 -4.38 21.63
C SER A 49 0.01 -3.56 22.67
N LYS A 50 0.60 -3.38 23.85
CA LYS A 50 0.01 -2.56 24.91
C LYS A 50 -0.18 -1.09 24.48
N GLU A 51 0.82 -0.49 23.87
CA GLU A 51 0.73 0.89 23.37
C GLU A 51 -0.32 1.01 22.28
N PHE A 52 -0.37 0.07 21.33
CA PHE A 52 -1.36 0.07 20.26
C PHE A 52 -2.79 -0.01 20.81
N TYR A 53 -3.07 -0.95 21.71
CA TYR A 53 -4.41 -1.09 22.30
C TYR A 53 -4.80 0.13 23.14
N SER A 54 -3.88 0.68 23.94
CA SER A 54 -4.13 1.90 24.71
C SER A 54 -4.45 3.07 23.80
N HIS A 55 -3.68 3.23 22.70
CA HIS A 55 -3.92 4.27 21.72
C HIS A 55 -5.28 4.14 21.02
N CYS A 56 -5.66 2.93 20.59
CA CYS A 56 -6.97 2.67 19.99
C CYS A 56 -8.12 2.94 20.99
N TRP A 57 -7.92 2.63 22.27
CA TRP A 57 -8.88 2.95 23.34
C TRP A 57 -9.10 4.46 23.47
N ASP A 58 -8.02 5.25 23.43
CA ASP A 58 -8.10 6.71 23.51
C ASP A 58 -8.74 7.33 22.26
N LEU A 59 -8.48 6.78 21.07
CA LEU A 59 -9.20 7.17 19.84
C LEU A 59 -10.69 6.84 19.92
N ASN A 60 -11.04 5.68 20.49
CA ASN A 60 -12.44 5.28 20.68
C ASN A 60 -13.19 6.20 21.66
N LYS A 61 -12.57 6.58 22.79
CA LYS A 61 -13.14 7.59 23.71
C LYS A 61 -13.43 8.91 23.03
N LYS A 62 -12.58 9.30 22.06
CA LYS A 62 -12.77 10.50 21.22
C LYS A 62 -13.78 10.30 20.08
N LYS A 63 -14.38 9.11 19.96
CA LYS A 63 -15.30 8.72 18.88
C LYS A 63 -14.70 8.81 17.47
N LEU A 64 -13.37 8.75 17.35
CA LEU A 64 -12.67 8.76 16.07
C LEU A 64 -12.66 7.37 15.45
N VAL A 65 -12.66 6.33 16.27
CA VAL A 65 -12.71 4.93 15.84
C VAL A 65 -13.73 4.17 16.66
N SER A 66 -14.13 3.00 16.17
CA SER A 66 -14.97 2.04 16.89
C SER A 66 -14.42 0.63 16.71
N GLN A 67 -15.01 -0.32 17.41
CA GLN A 67 -14.71 -1.73 17.19
C GLN A 67 -15.23 -2.18 15.84
N GLY A 68 -14.40 -2.90 15.10
CA GLY A 68 -14.79 -3.53 13.85
C GLY A 68 -15.54 -4.84 14.04
N PRO A 69 -16.00 -5.47 12.96
CA PRO A 69 -16.69 -6.76 13.03
C PRO A 69 -15.82 -7.82 13.69
N SER A 70 -16.46 -8.74 14.40
CA SER A 70 -15.83 -9.95 15.00
C SER A 70 -14.69 -9.66 15.97
N ASN A 71 -14.63 -8.47 16.56
CA ASN A 71 -13.63 -8.05 17.56
C ASN A 71 -12.16 -8.12 17.09
N ASN A 72 -11.89 -8.26 15.80
CA ASN A 72 -10.53 -8.47 15.25
C ASN A 72 -9.95 -7.25 14.58
N SER A 73 -10.64 -6.11 14.59
CA SER A 73 -10.18 -4.92 13.88
C SER A 73 -10.69 -3.64 14.52
N VAL A 74 -10.00 -2.56 14.23
CA VAL A 74 -10.41 -1.21 14.54
C VAL A 74 -11.09 -0.64 13.30
N ARG A 75 -12.24 0.00 13.47
CA ARG A 75 -13.04 0.62 12.43
C ARG A 75 -12.82 2.12 12.45
N TYR A 76 -12.45 2.67 11.31
CA TYR A 76 -12.39 4.10 11.05
C TYR A 76 -13.26 4.46 9.85
N LEU A 77 -14.08 5.49 9.96
CA LEU A 77 -14.90 6.00 8.87
C LEU A 77 -14.22 7.23 8.28
N ILE A 78 -13.86 7.15 7.00
CA ILE A 78 -13.23 8.22 6.24
C ILE A 78 -14.34 8.91 5.46
N PRO A 79 -14.63 10.20 5.73
CA PRO A 79 -15.57 10.97 4.93
C PRO A 79 -15.07 11.10 3.49
N THR A 80 -15.96 10.93 2.51
CA THR A 80 -15.65 11.20 1.10
C THR A 80 -16.62 12.22 0.54
N GLU A 81 -16.19 12.99 -0.44
CA GLU A 81 -17.01 13.98 -1.14
C GLU A 81 -17.53 13.45 -2.48
N SER A 82 -16.95 12.36 -3.01
CA SER A 82 -17.13 11.95 -4.40
C SER A 82 -18.50 11.33 -4.71
N ASN A 83 -19.06 10.55 -3.79
CA ASN A 83 -20.33 9.83 -4.04
C ASN A 83 -21.32 9.87 -2.86
N GLY A 84 -21.05 10.72 -1.85
CA GLY A 84 -21.86 10.82 -0.65
C GLY A 84 -21.80 9.62 0.28
N GLN A 85 -20.88 8.68 0.01
CA GLN A 85 -20.65 7.50 0.83
C GLN A 85 -19.36 7.67 1.65
N ASN A 86 -19.37 7.20 2.90
CA ASN A 86 -18.13 7.10 3.66
C ASN A 86 -17.36 5.83 3.23
N ILE A 87 -16.04 5.90 3.33
CA ILE A 87 -15.20 4.71 3.22
C ILE A 87 -14.97 4.17 4.63
N GLU A 88 -15.33 2.90 4.83
CA GLU A 88 -14.98 2.15 6.02
C GLU A 88 -13.58 1.58 5.85
N MET A 89 -12.70 1.89 6.79
CA MET A 89 -11.37 1.31 6.92
C MET A 89 -11.36 0.42 8.17
N LEU A 90 -11.17 -0.88 7.96
CA LEU A 90 -10.93 -1.85 9.03
C LEU A 90 -9.44 -2.14 9.08
N PHE A 91 -8.78 -1.94 10.22
CA PHE A 91 -7.36 -2.17 10.33
C PHE A 91 -6.96 -2.95 11.57
N TYR A 92 -5.85 -3.70 11.46
CA TYR A 92 -5.25 -4.44 12.56
C TYR A 92 -3.74 -4.61 12.34
N PRO A 93 -2.91 -4.46 13.40
CA PRO A 93 -1.47 -4.61 13.30
C PRO A 93 -1.03 -6.07 13.26
N VAL A 94 0.14 -6.30 12.68
CA VAL A 94 0.91 -7.54 12.81
C VAL A 94 2.12 -7.24 13.69
N PHE A 95 2.29 -8.04 14.72
CA PHE A 95 3.37 -7.88 15.68
C PHE A 95 4.53 -8.85 15.37
N ASN A 96 5.76 -8.36 15.54
CA ASN A 96 6.96 -9.16 15.63
C ASN A 96 7.64 -8.83 16.97
N LYS A 97 7.89 -9.84 17.82
CA LYS A 97 8.47 -9.66 19.16
C LYS A 97 7.77 -8.53 19.93
N ASP A 98 6.43 -8.57 19.94
CA ASP A 98 5.53 -7.59 20.57
C ASP A 98 5.57 -6.17 19.99
N THR A 99 6.14 -5.95 18.82
CA THR A 99 6.14 -4.62 18.16
C THR A 99 5.48 -4.66 16.80
N VAL A 100 4.71 -3.60 16.48
CA VAL A 100 4.04 -3.43 15.18
C VAL A 100 5.11 -3.28 14.09
N TYR A 101 5.11 -4.19 13.11
CA TYR A 101 5.94 -4.05 11.92
C TYR A 101 5.13 -3.98 10.63
N GLU A 102 3.87 -4.37 10.69
CA GLU A 102 2.93 -4.26 9.58
C GLU A 102 1.54 -3.89 10.10
N VAL A 103 0.77 -3.18 9.30
CA VAL A 103 -0.66 -2.97 9.52
C VAL A 103 -1.42 -3.39 8.27
N ASN A 104 -2.37 -4.30 8.43
CA ASN A 104 -3.30 -4.70 7.40
C ASN A 104 -4.57 -3.85 7.51
N SER A 105 -5.02 -3.28 6.40
CA SER A 105 -6.25 -2.52 6.33
C SER A 105 -7.11 -3.00 5.17
N THR A 106 -8.42 -3.08 5.38
CA THR A 106 -9.40 -3.34 4.32
C THR A 106 -10.32 -2.14 4.22
N PHE A 107 -10.54 -1.68 2.99
CA PHE A 107 -11.40 -0.55 2.68
C PHE A 107 -12.63 -1.04 1.92
N SER A 108 -13.79 -0.47 2.23
CA SER A 108 -15.05 -0.66 1.51
C SER A 108 -15.92 0.59 1.65
N TYR A 109 -16.81 0.83 0.70
CA TYR A 109 -17.85 1.83 0.91
C TYR A 109 -18.86 1.35 1.94
N THR A 110 -19.43 2.26 2.72
CA THR A 110 -20.45 1.94 3.73
C THR A 110 -21.76 1.43 3.14
N ALA A 111 -22.05 1.81 1.89
CA ALA A 111 -23.13 1.23 1.11
C ALA A 111 -22.60 0.77 -0.24
N TRP A 112 -22.83 -0.49 -0.56
CA TRP A 112 -22.41 -1.12 -1.81
C TRP A 112 -23.59 -1.83 -2.46
N ALA A 113 -23.65 -1.75 -3.79
CA ALA A 113 -24.62 -2.51 -4.59
C ALA A 113 -23.97 -2.96 -5.89
N PRO A 114 -24.19 -4.22 -6.34
CA PRO A 114 -23.50 -4.79 -7.50
C PRO A 114 -23.79 -4.07 -8.82
N TRP A 115 -24.90 -3.34 -8.90
CA TRP A 115 -25.28 -2.54 -10.07
C TRP A 115 -24.72 -1.10 -10.01
N ASN A 116 -24.19 -0.66 -8.89
CA ASN A 116 -23.63 0.69 -8.75
C ASN A 116 -22.10 0.65 -8.97
N LYS A 117 -21.68 1.06 -10.17
CA LYS A 117 -20.25 1.08 -10.54
C LYS A 117 -19.43 2.07 -9.72
N GLU A 118 -20.04 3.15 -9.22
CA GLU A 118 -19.35 4.16 -8.40
C GLU A 118 -18.99 3.65 -7.01
N THR A 119 -19.55 2.52 -6.58
CA THR A 119 -19.21 1.86 -5.33
C THR A 119 -18.42 0.55 -5.55
N SER A 120 -17.94 0.32 -6.78
CA SER A 120 -17.10 -0.84 -7.10
C SER A 120 -15.69 -0.73 -6.50
N ALA A 121 -15.01 -1.87 -6.36
CA ALA A 121 -13.64 -1.90 -5.87
C ALA A 121 -12.65 -1.21 -6.81
N GLU A 122 -12.93 -1.15 -8.13
CA GLU A 122 -12.12 -0.40 -9.08
C GLU A 122 -12.18 1.11 -8.82
N TYR A 123 -13.36 1.61 -8.52
CA TYR A 123 -13.55 3.01 -8.18
C TYR A 123 -12.92 3.32 -6.83
N LEU A 124 -13.19 2.48 -5.84
CA LEU A 124 -12.59 2.56 -4.51
C LEU A 124 -11.06 2.53 -4.56
N MET A 125 -10.47 1.68 -5.41
CA MET A 125 -9.01 1.60 -5.57
C MET A 125 -8.40 2.96 -5.93
N LYS A 126 -9.00 3.67 -6.88
CA LYS A 126 -8.54 5.01 -7.30
C LYS A 126 -8.67 6.04 -6.18
N GLU A 127 -9.78 5.99 -5.43
CA GLU A 127 -9.96 6.90 -4.29
C GLU A 127 -8.95 6.62 -3.18
N ILE A 128 -8.71 5.36 -2.85
CA ILE A 128 -7.71 4.97 -1.82
C ILE A 128 -6.30 5.32 -2.28
N GLU A 129 -5.96 5.08 -3.55
CA GLU A 129 -4.67 5.48 -4.10
C GLU A 129 -4.47 7.01 -3.98
N GLY A 130 -5.45 7.81 -4.39
CA GLY A 130 -5.42 9.27 -4.27
C GLY A 130 -5.30 9.74 -2.81
N LEU A 131 -6.10 9.16 -1.91
CA LEU A 131 -6.08 9.45 -0.48
C LEU A 131 -4.71 9.18 0.14
N LEU A 132 -4.15 7.99 -0.10
CA LEU A 132 -2.86 7.59 0.45
C LEU A 132 -1.70 8.35 -0.21
N SER A 133 -1.80 8.68 -1.51
CA SER A 133 -0.84 9.56 -2.18
C SER A 133 -0.79 10.94 -1.51
N GLY A 134 -1.94 11.49 -1.15
CA GLY A 134 -2.04 12.75 -0.40
C GLY A 134 -1.47 12.66 1.02
N TRP A 135 -1.81 11.60 1.78
CA TRP A 135 -1.33 11.43 3.16
C TRP A 135 0.19 11.26 3.24
N TYR A 136 0.78 10.53 2.29
CA TYR A 136 2.20 10.15 2.33
C TYR A 136 3.07 10.91 1.33
N ARG A 137 2.48 11.79 0.50
CA ARG A 137 3.16 12.58 -0.53
C ARG A 137 4.02 11.70 -1.44
N THR A 138 3.39 10.67 -2.00
CA THR A 138 4.04 9.63 -2.80
C THR A 138 3.19 9.24 -3.99
N GLU A 139 3.81 8.62 -4.99
CA GLU A 139 3.14 8.04 -6.14
C GLU A 139 3.15 6.52 -6.03
N PHE A 140 2.07 5.87 -6.48
CA PHE A 140 1.98 4.43 -6.55
C PHE A 140 2.41 3.92 -7.92
N TYR A 141 3.08 2.79 -7.93
CA TYR A 141 3.51 2.09 -9.13
C TYR A 141 2.71 0.81 -9.28
N GLU A 142 2.14 0.62 -10.48
CA GLU A 142 1.46 -0.63 -10.80
C GLU A 142 2.49 -1.74 -11.01
N ILE A 143 2.32 -2.83 -10.28
CA ILE A 143 3.13 -4.04 -10.40
C ILE A 143 2.23 -5.11 -10.97
N GLN A 144 2.52 -5.54 -12.20
CA GLN A 144 1.75 -6.60 -12.85
C GLN A 144 1.91 -7.90 -12.07
N GLY A 145 0.78 -8.43 -11.59
CA GLY A 145 0.73 -9.75 -10.98
C GLY A 145 0.95 -10.86 -12.02
N PRO A 146 1.24 -12.10 -11.56
CA PRO A 146 1.18 -13.26 -12.44
C PRO A 146 -0.17 -13.35 -13.14
N LYS A 147 -0.21 -13.94 -14.36
CA LYS A 147 -1.47 -14.19 -15.09
C LYS A 147 -2.53 -14.73 -14.12
N ASN A 148 -3.71 -14.08 -14.05
CA ASN A 148 -4.85 -14.38 -13.18
C ASN A 148 -4.79 -13.83 -11.73
N ARG A 149 -3.89 -12.94 -11.39
CA ARG A 149 -3.96 -12.18 -10.12
C ARG A 149 -4.23 -10.70 -10.39
N SER A 150 -4.97 -10.07 -9.48
CA SER A 150 -5.18 -8.62 -9.52
C SER A 150 -3.85 -7.88 -9.50
N ASN A 151 -3.76 -6.77 -10.23
CA ASN A 151 -2.59 -5.91 -10.18
C ASN A 151 -2.38 -5.39 -8.76
N LEU A 152 -1.13 -5.27 -8.39
CA LEU A 152 -0.68 -4.71 -7.13
C LEU A 152 -0.21 -3.28 -7.39
N PHE A 153 -0.72 -2.32 -6.63
CA PHE A 153 -0.17 -0.97 -6.61
C PHE A 153 0.71 -0.81 -5.38
N ALA A 154 1.91 -0.30 -5.52
CA ALA A 154 2.79 -0.15 -4.38
C ALA A 154 3.67 1.09 -4.47
N THR A 155 4.02 1.61 -3.30
CA THR A 155 4.99 2.69 -3.13
C THR A 155 5.88 2.42 -1.94
N VAL A 156 7.01 3.12 -1.89
CA VAL A 156 7.97 3.06 -0.78
C VAL A 156 8.44 4.46 -0.43
N ASN A 157 8.47 4.75 0.87
CA ASN A 157 9.10 5.95 1.44
C ASN A 157 10.04 5.48 2.56
N GLY A 158 11.34 5.64 2.39
CA GLY A 158 12.33 5.10 3.33
C GLY A 158 12.10 3.61 3.59
N ASN A 159 11.82 3.24 4.84
CA ASN A 159 11.52 1.86 5.24
C ASN A 159 10.06 1.46 5.08
N ARG A 160 9.15 2.42 4.81
CA ARG A 160 7.69 2.17 4.77
C ARG A 160 7.24 1.85 3.35
N ARG A 161 6.79 0.62 3.13
CA ARG A 161 6.06 0.20 1.93
C ARG A 161 4.57 0.28 2.18
N ILE A 162 3.83 0.80 1.21
CA ILE A 162 2.37 0.72 1.15
C ILE A 162 2.01 -0.03 -0.11
N SER A 163 1.17 -1.06 0.00
CA SER A 163 0.71 -1.83 -1.16
C SER A 163 -0.80 -1.95 -1.14
N LEU A 164 -1.43 -1.81 -2.32
CA LEU A 164 -2.87 -1.88 -2.54
C LEU A 164 -3.20 -3.05 -3.46
N THR A 165 -4.24 -3.80 -3.11
CA THR A 165 -4.72 -4.94 -3.91
C THR A 165 -6.25 -5.01 -3.84
N LYS A 166 -6.91 -5.22 -4.99
CA LYS A 166 -8.33 -5.57 -5.02
C LYS A 166 -8.50 -6.96 -4.43
N VAL A 167 -9.40 -7.10 -3.45
CA VAL A 167 -9.71 -8.38 -2.77
C VAL A 167 -10.99 -9.00 -3.30
N SER A 168 -11.99 -8.17 -3.55
CA SER A 168 -13.31 -8.57 -4.04
C SER A 168 -13.91 -7.45 -4.90
N GLU A 169 -15.16 -7.60 -5.34
CA GLU A 169 -15.86 -6.56 -6.11
C GLU A 169 -16.18 -5.30 -5.28
N ARG A 170 -16.00 -5.34 -3.97
CA ARG A 170 -16.31 -4.23 -3.06
C ARG A 170 -15.18 -3.83 -2.11
N GLU A 171 -14.08 -4.58 -2.11
CA GLU A 171 -13.04 -4.42 -1.09
C GLU A 171 -11.65 -4.24 -1.70
N VAL A 172 -10.92 -3.29 -1.15
CA VAL A 172 -9.51 -3.03 -1.42
C VAL A 172 -8.72 -3.24 -0.13
N ARG A 173 -7.62 -3.97 -0.21
CA ARG A 173 -6.69 -4.15 0.91
C ARG A 173 -5.48 -3.25 0.74
N ALA A 174 -5.10 -2.56 1.82
CA ALA A 174 -3.80 -1.93 1.94
C ALA A 174 -2.95 -2.64 3.00
N ARG A 175 -1.67 -2.79 2.71
CA ARG A 175 -0.67 -3.24 3.69
C ARG A 175 0.39 -2.17 3.87
N PHE A 176 0.60 -1.78 5.10
CA PHE A 176 1.66 -0.85 5.51
C PHE A 176 2.74 -1.68 6.18
N THR A 177 3.91 -1.80 5.57
CA THR A 177 4.95 -2.75 6.01
C THR A 177 6.25 -2.02 6.25
N ASN A 178 6.89 -2.29 7.39
CA ASN A 178 8.28 -1.89 7.63
C ASN A 178 9.21 -2.87 6.92
N LEU A 179 9.77 -2.45 5.78
CA LEU A 179 10.62 -3.29 4.92
C LEU A 179 11.89 -3.77 5.62
N LEU A 180 12.45 -2.99 6.54
CA LEU A 180 13.66 -3.39 7.27
C LEU A 180 13.40 -4.58 8.18
N ILE A 181 12.22 -4.64 8.79
CA ILE A 181 11.81 -5.77 9.63
C ILE A 181 11.38 -6.95 8.75
N GLU A 182 10.58 -6.70 7.71
CA GLU A 182 10.13 -7.75 6.79
C GLU A 182 11.32 -8.49 6.15
N LYS A 183 12.37 -7.77 5.72
CA LYS A 183 13.59 -8.40 5.15
C LYS A 183 14.31 -9.26 6.17
N LYS A 184 14.51 -8.78 7.39
CA LYS A 184 15.12 -9.59 8.45
C LYS A 184 14.34 -10.88 8.74
N LEU A 185 13.00 -10.82 8.72
CA LEU A 185 12.16 -12.01 8.95
C LEU A 185 12.17 -13.02 7.80
N LYS A 186 12.63 -12.64 6.61
CA LYS A 186 12.79 -13.54 5.46
C LYS A 186 14.17 -14.18 5.41
N ASP A 187 15.15 -13.54 6.06
CA ASP A 187 16.53 -13.99 6.10
C ASP A 187 16.80 -14.95 7.29
N ASP A 188 15.90 -14.95 8.30
CA ASP A 188 15.88 -15.87 9.46
C ASP A 188 15.10 -17.17 9.12
#